data_71328f04b7398d8a28ac31b3477404df
#
_entry.id   71328f04b7398d8a28ac31b3477404df
#
_cell.length_a   1.000
_cell.length_b   1.000
_cell.length_c   1.000
_cell.angle_alpha   90.00
_cell.angle_beta   90.00
_cell.angle_gamma   90.00
#
_symmetry.space_group_name_H-M   'P 1'
#
loop_
_entity.id
_entity.type
_entity.pdbx_description
1 polymer ?
#
loop_
_entity_poly.entity_id
_entity_poly.type
_entity_poly.pdbx_seq_one_letter_code
_entity_poly.pdbx_strand_id
1 'polypeptide(L)'
;LIIGESILSIDGDVNLKTEELNIVSDLENADIKIINNFWMDEFKGGSATGKLIIRGTFENPDAVADLNCKDIKYKNFSMEEINFHSEMESDSNFPSGFVNLEISKGSWKNENFDSGTLDISFSKNRMVVENCHFKSGNDYLLLSGSWLSKNKYKIDRIQSAYKNNYLVNAKPIFVNYQDSIVSVDPFEIHINDGILDGVITLGKNSEGRLKMSNFDANVITQFIDSKYLDLSGIVFGELSFQNLNENSSYDVDVSLKKGAYLGTSYDQMNLSFMLNSGTLIVDDFSFTSDTSLGFQLFGILPLNNSKIGQEDISLNTTFKDLPLEMVHRLIPKFFNLEGMATGLLK
;
A
#
# COMPACT_ATOMS: atom_id res chain seq x y z
N LEU A 1 -10.65 37.71 -19.03
CA LEU A 1 -10.35 36.73 -20.09
C LEU A 1 -11.47 35.70 -20.16
N ILE A 2 -12.00 35.45 -21.33
CA ILE A 2 -13.03 34.43 -21.57
C ILE A 2 -12.48 33.43 -22.57
N ILE A 3 -12.49 32.13 -22.20
CA ILE A 3 -12.05 31.04 -23.07
C ILE A 3 -13.14 29.95 -23.02
N GLY A 4 -13.96 29.85 -24.06
CA GLY A 4 -15.15 29.01 -24.07
C GLY A 4 -16.16 29.45 -23.01
N GLU A 5 -16.50 28.53 -22.07
CA GLU A 5 -17.37 28.81 -20.91
C GLU A 5 -16.61 29.29 -19.67
N SER A 6 -15.27 29.34 -19.74
CA SER A 6 -14.41 29.74 -18.62
C SER A 6 -14.22 31.26 -18.58
N ILE A 7 -14.44 31.84 -17.42
CA ILE A 7 -14.22 33.25 -17.18
C ILE A 7 -13.13 33.40 -16.11
N LEU A 8 -12.12 34.20 -16.42
CA LEU A 8 -11.09 34.63 -15.49
C LEU A 8 -11.13 36.15 -15.39
N SER A 9 -11.53 36.67 -14.26
CA SER A 9 -11.43 38.09 -13.90
C SER A 9 -10.19 38.30 -13.05
N ILE A 10 -9.38 39.27 -13.38
CA ILE A 10 -8.22 39.68 -12.61
C ILE A 10 -8.35 41.18 -12.31
N ASP A 11 -8.28 41.51 -11.03
CA ASP A 11 -8.25 42.87 -10.54
C ASP A 11 -7.08 43.06 -9.59
N GLY A 12 -6.48 44.25 -9.56
CA GLY A 12 -5.39 44.51 -8.63
C GLY A 12 -4.31 45.44 -9.19
N ASP A 13 -3.32 45.65 -8.35
CA ASP A 13 -2.20 46.54 -8.58
C ASP A 13 -0.85 45.78 -8.50
N VAL A 14 0.05 46.14 -9.39
CA VAL A 14 1.44 45.68 -9.39
C VAL A 14 2.36 46.90 -9.40
N ASN A 15 3.06 47.13 -8.30
CA ASN A 15 4.01 48.24 -8.19
C ASN A 15 5.44 47.73 -8.46
N LEU A 16 5.96 47.97 -9.65
CA LEU A 16 7.28 47.54 -10.08
C LEU A 16 8.44 48.27 -9.35
N LYS A 17 8.17 49.38 -8.65
CA LYS A 17 9.21 50.08 -7.89
C LYS A 17 9.37 49.59 -6.47
N THR A 18 8.27 49.23 -5.81
CA THR A 18 8.25 48.69 -4.46
C THR A 18 8.16 47.17 -4.48
N GLU A 19 8.05 46.58 -5.67
CA GLU A 19 7.89 45.13 -5.89
C GLU A 19 6.64 44.55 -5.22
N GLU A 20 5.63 45.39 -4.96
CA GLU A 20 4.40 44.98 -4.28
C GLU A 20 3.37 44.41 -5.27
N LEU A 21 2.67 43.40 -4.77
CA LEU A 21 1.58 42.71 -5.46
C LEU A 21 0.28 42.81 -4.65
N ASN A 22 -0.83 43.11 -5.31
CA ASN A 22 -2.17 42.96 -4.75
C ASN A 22 -3.10 42.54 -5.88
N ILE A 23 -3.22 41.23 -6.06
CA ILE A 23 -3.97 40.63 -7.18
C ILE A 23 -5.12 39.83 -6.60
N VAL A 24 -6.30 40.03 -7.13
CA VAL A 24 -7.50 39.22 -6.86
C VAL A 24 -7.94 38.62 -8.18
N SER A 25 -8.08 37.32 -8.22
CA SER A 25 -8.57 36.60 -9.39
C SER A 25 -9.82 35.82 -9.02
N ASP A 26 -10.91 36.09 -9.76
CA ASP A 26 -12.13 35.31 -9.67
C ASP A 26 -12.18 34.38 -10.89
N LEU A 27 -12.36 33.09 -10.62
CA LEU A 27 -12.50 32.03 -11.60
C LEU A 27 -13.95 31.57 -11.65
N GLU A 28 -14.52 31.51 -12.85
CA GLU A 28 -15.83 30.93 -13.07
C GLU A 28 -15.72 29.86 -14.14
N ASN A 29 -16.03 28.63 -13.74
CA ASN A 29 -16.01 27.44 -14.62
C ASN A 29 -14.69 27.24 -15.39
N ALA A 30 -13.56 27.53 -14.77
CA ALA A 30 -12.24 27.44 -15.39
C ALA A 30 -11.85 25.96 -15.65
N ASP A 31 -11.49 25.62 -16.89
CA ASP A 31 -11.05 24.27 -17.25
C ASP A 31 -9.71 23.94 -16.55
N ILE A 32 -9.73 22.94 -15.66
CA ILE A 32 -8.54 22.52 -14.90
C ILE A 32 -7.41 22.00 -15.80
N LYS A 33 -7.70 21.56 -17.03
CA LYS A 33 -6.64 21.15 -17.97
C LYS A 33 -5.64 22.26 -18.26
N ILE A 34 -5.99 23.52 -18.02
CA ILE A 34 -5.06 24.64 -18.15
C ILE A 34 -3.83 24.44 -17.26
N ILE A 35 -3.98 23.79 -16.11
CA ILE A 35 -2.88 23.49 -15.18
C ILE A 35 -1.82 22.59 -15.81
N ASN A 36 -2.21 21.73 -16.76
CA ASN A 36 -1.27 20.85 -17.47
C ASN A 36 -0.19 21.63 -18.23
N ASN A 37 -0.48 22.87 -18.65
CA ASN A 37 0.49 23.70 -19.34
C ASN A 37 1.61 24.22 -18.42
N PHE A 38 1.41 24.16 -17.10
CA PHE A 38 2.32 24.74 -16.12
C PHE A 38 3.03 23.71 -15.24
N TRP A 39 2.40 22.56 -15.00
CA TRP A 39 2.91 21.65 -13.98
C TRP A 39 3.00 20.18 -14.36
N MET A 40 1.91 19.57 -14.79
CA MET A 40 1.85 18.12 -15.05
C MET A 40 0.74 17.83 -16.05
N ASP A 41 1.04 17.13 -17.12
CA ASP A 41 0.06 16.72 -18.15
C ASP A 41 -0.76 15.50 -17.71
N GLU A 42 -1.44 15.61 -16.56
CA GLU A 42 -2.12 14.46 -15.93
C GLU A 42 -3.62 14.70 -15.67
N PHE A 43 -4.09 15.98 -15.71
CA PHE A 43 -5.51 16.27 -15.60
C PHE A 43 -6.22 15.99 -16.93
N LYS A 44 -7.24 15.14 -16.89
CA LYS A 44 -8.02 14.73 -18.07
C LYS A 44 -9.33 15.51 -18.21
N GLY A 45 -9.76 16.23 -17.18
CA GLY A 45 -10.97 17.04 -17.16
C GLY A 45 -11.30 17.60 -15.80
N GLY A 46 -12.27 18.48 -15.78
CA GLY A 46 -12.84 19.14 -14.62
C GLY A 46 -12.89 20.63 -14.76
N SER A 47 -13.63 21.27 -13.88
CA SER A 47 -13.73 22.73 -13.80
C SER A 47 -13.49 23.24 -12.39
N ALA A 48 -13.05 24.47 -12.26
CA ALA A 48 -12.87 25.17 -11.00
C ALA A 48 -13.62 26.52 -11.00
N THR A 49 -14.25 26.79 -9.89
CA THR A 49 -14.88 28.10 -9.60
C THR A 49 -14.38 28.55 -8.24
N GLY A 50 -14.06 29.84 -8.09
CA GLY A 50 -13.62 30.36 -6.81
C GLY A 50 -12.71 31.56 -6.93
N LYS A 51 -11.90 31.80 -5.90
CA LYS A 51 -11.11 33.02 -5.74
C LYS A 51 -9.67 32.69 -5.37
N LEU A 52 -8.75 33.43 -5.98
CA LEU A 52 -7.34 33.43 -5.64
C LEU A 52 -6.93 34.86 -5.32
N ILE A 53 -6.32 35.09 -4.18
CA ILE A 53 -5.79 36.36 -3.72
C ILE A 53 -4.29 36.22 -3.55
N ILE A 54 -3.51 37.10 -4.15
CA ILE A 54 -2.05 37.18 -4.00
C ILE A 54 -1.68 38.55 -3.52
N ARG A 55 -0.96 38.65 -2.41
CA ARG A 55 -0.51 39.93 -1.81
C ARG A 55 0.94 39.81 -1.38
N GLY A 56 1.56 40.95 -1.03
CA GLY A 56 2.94 41.00 -0.56
C GLY A 56 3.91 41.50 -1.62
N THR A 57 5.10 40.93 -1.64
CA THR A 57 6.15 41.30 -2.62
C THR A 57 6.44 40.19 -3.60
N PHE A 58 7.15 40.44 -4.70
CA PHE A 58 7.57 39.41 -5.65
C PHE A 58 8.43 38.34 -4.98
N GLU A 59 9.24 38.70 -3.97
CA GLU A 59 10.10 37.79 -3.24
C GLU A 59 9.33 37.01 -2.15
N ASN A 60 8.30 37.68 -1.56
CA ASN A 60 7.53 37.10 -0.44
C ASN A 60 6.03 37.30 -0.70
N PRO A 61 5.42 36.55 -1.61
CA PRO A 61 3.98 36.61 -1.86
C PRO A 61 3.20 35.80 -0.83
N ASP A 62 2.16 36.42 -0.27
CA ASP A 62 1.11 35.70 0.46
C ASP A 62 0.02 35.29 -0.54
N ALA A 63 -0.55 34.13 -0.36
CA ALA A 63 -1.61 33.62 -1.23
C ALA A 63 -2.75 32.98 -0.44
N VAL A 64 -3.98 33.27 -0.82
CA VAL A 64 -5.19 32.62 -0.32
C VAL A 64 -5.97 32.09 -1.52
N ALA A 65 -6.37 30.85 -1.48
CA ALA A 65 -7.19 30.24 -2.53
C ALA A 65 -8.39 29.50 -1.92
N ASP A 66 -9.58 29.86 -2.44
CA ASP A 66 -10.85 29.19 -2.15
C ASP A 66 -11.46 28.72 -3.46
N LEU A 67 -11.45 27.41 -3.69
CA LEU A 67 -11.90 26.84 -4.96
C LEU A 67 -12.89 25.71 -4.72
N ASN A 68 -13.97 25.71 -5.50
CA ASN A 68 -14.84 24.56 -5.69
C ASN A 68 -14.55 23.97 -7.07
N CYS A 69 -14.11 22.72 -7.10
CA CYS A 69 -13.74 22.01 -8.31
C CYS A 69 -14.73 20.87 -8.56
N LYS A 70 -15.15 20.67 -9.82
CA LYS A 70 -16.13 19.65 -10.21
C LYS A 70 -15.61 18.76 -11.32
N ASP A 71 -16.07 17.49 -11.30
CA ASP A 71 -15.78 16.49 -12.33
C ASP A 71 -14.28 16.29 -12.60
N ILE A 72 -13.48 16.33 -11.55
CA ILE A 72 -12.03 16.23 -11.63
C ILE A 72 -11.62 14.82 -12.03
N LYS A 73 -10.80 14.74 -13.08
CA LYS A 73 -10.18 13.50 -13.56
C LYS A 73 -8.66 13.67 -13.58
N TYR A 74 -7.98 13.02 -12.67
CA TYR A 74 -6.53 13.06 -12.53
C TYR A 74 -5.97 11.62 -12.50
N LYS A 75 -5.16 11.26 -13.48
CA LYS A 75 -4.65 9.88 -13.63
C LYS A 75 -5.77 8.83 -13.56
N ASN A 76 -5.78 8.05 -12.49
CA ASN A 76 -6.74 7.00 -12.19
C ASN A 76 -7.74 7.41 -11.09
N PHE A 77 -7.74 8.69 -10.71
CA PHE A 77 -8.70 9.27 -9.80
C PHE A 77 -9.80 9.99 -10.57
N SER A 78 -11.01 9.86 -10.10
CA SER A 78 -12.14 10.68 -10.51
C SER A 78 -12.86 11.15 -9.25
N MET A 79 -13.22 12.45 -9.20
CA MET A 79 -13.83 13.09 -8.04
C MET A 79 -14.98 13.99 -8.54
N GLU A 80 -16.16 13.85 -7.92
CA GLU A 80 -17.35 14.62 -8.32
C GLU A 80 -17.20 16.09 -7.91
N GLU A 81 -16.77 16.33 -6.68
CA GLU A 81 -16.58 17.68 -6.15
C GLU A 81 -15.43 17.74 -5.15
N ILE A 82 -14.65 18.81 -5.22
CA ILE A 82 -13.57 19.11 -4.28
C ILE A 82 -13.75 20.56 -3.83
N ASN A 83 -13.86 20.76 -2.52
CA ASN A 83 -13.64 22.07 -1.91
C ASN A 83 -12.17 22.17 -1.51
N PHE A 84 -11.49 23.13 -2.03
CA PHE A 84 -10.10 23.43 -1.77
C PHE A 84 -9.99 24.77 -1.07
N HIS A 85 -9.35 24.80 0.08
CA HIS A 85 -8.95 26.01 0.77
C HIS A 85 -7.47 25.97 1.10
N SER A 86 -6.74 27.04 0.83
CA SER A 86 -5.35 27.17 1.22
C SER A 86 -5.00 28.60 1.59
N GLU A 87 -4.15 28.74 2.60
CA GLU A 87 -3.48 29.98 2.95
C GLU A 87 -1.98 29.75 2.99
N MET A 88 -1.24 30.65 2.39
CA MET A 88 0.22 30.64 2.35
C MET A 88 0.72 32.04 2.70
N GLU A 89 1.58 32.08 3.69
CA GLU A 89 2.37 33.26 4.06
C GLU A 89 3.83 33.03 3.70
N SER A 90 4.42 33.95 3.00
CA SER A 90 5.81 33.86 2.60
C SER A 90 6.66 34.76 3.50
N ASP A 91 7.41 34.16 4.41
CA ASP A 91 8.48 34.86 5.14
C ASP A 91 9.82 34.65 4.40
N SER A 92 10.71 35.62 4.45
CA SER A 92 11.91 35.83 3.62
C SER A 92 12.78 34.61 3.25
N ASN A 93 12.50 33.44 3.73
CA ASN A 93 13.24 32.22 3.40
C ASN A 93 12.39 30.95 3.18
N PHE A 94 11.17 30.87 3.71
CA PHE A 94 10.35 29.67 3.57
C PHE A 94 8.84 29.98 3.69
N PRO A 95 8.00 29.50 2.77
CA PRO A 95 6.57 29.63 2.91
C PRO A 95 6.07 28.81 4.10
N SER A 96 5.07 29.35 4.80
CA SER A 96 4.28 28.63 5.78
C SER A 96 2.80 28.75 5.45
N GLY A 97 2.01 27.80 5.90
CA GLY A 97 0.58 27.82 5.60
C GLY A 97 -0.08 26.47 5.77
N PHE A 98 -1.27 26.37 5.20
CA PHE A 98 -2.02 25.14 5.20
C PHE A 98 -2.80 24.93 3.90
N VAL A 99 -3.21 23.68 3.68
CA VAL A 99 -4.10 23.25 2.60
C VAL A 99 -5.16 22.33 3.21
N ASN A 100 -6.43 22.64 2.97
CA ASN A 100 -7.55 21.80 3.29
C ASN A 100 -8.25 21.35 2.00
N LEU A 101 -8.52 20.07 1.89
CA LEU A 101 -9.29 19.48 0.82
C LEU A 101 -10.47 18.70 1.40
N GLU A 102 -11.66 18.97 0.90
CA GLU A 102 -12.85 18.16 1.14
C GLU A 102 -13.32 17.60 -0.19
N ILE A 103 -13.41 16.28 -0.27
CA ILE A 103 -13.79 15.57 -1.49
C ILE A 103 -15.12 14.89 -1.23
N SER A 104 -16.14 15.20 -2.04
CA SER A 104 -17.39 14.46 -2.04
C SER A 104 -17.35 13.44 -3.16
N LYS A 105 -17.52 12.19 -2.85
CA LYS A 105 -17.55 11.07 -3.78
C LYS A 105 -16.43 11.07 -4.83
N GLY A 106 -15.90 9.91 -5.05
CA GLY A 106 -14.91 9.71 -6.08
C GLY A 106 -14.59 8.25 -6.29
N SER A 107 -13.62 8.00 -7.15
CA SER A 107 -13.09 6.66 -7.37
C SER A 107 -11.57 6.70 -7.58
N TRP A 108 -10.92 5.66 -7.14
CA TRP A 108 -9.53 5.37 -7.47
C TRP A 108 -9.44 4.00 -8.14
N LYS A 109 -9.06 3.98 -9.41
CA LYS A 109 -9.19 2.79 -10.26
C LYS A 109 -10.66 2.32 -10.30
N ASN A 110 -10.98 1.19 -9.66
CA ASN A 110 -12.31 0.60 -9.61
C ASN A 110 -12.97 0.68 -8.22
N GLU A 111 -12.26 1.26 -7.24
CA GLU A 111 -12.77 1.42 -5.87
C GLU A 111 -13.40 2.79 -5.70
N ASN A 112 -14.66 2.82 -5.26
CA ASN A 112 -15.40 4.06 -5.00
C ASN A 112 -15.22 4.47 -3.54
N PHE A 113 -15.24 5.78 -3.29
CA PHE A 113 -15.33 6.35 -1.95
C PHE A 113 -16.42 7.43 -1.87
N ASP A 114 -17.04 7.55 -0.70
CA ASP A 114 -18.14 8.49 -0.48
C ASP A 114 -17.67 9.89 -0.10
N SER A 115 -16.54 9.96 0.58
CA SER A 115 -15.93 11.22 1.00
C SER A 115 -14.43 11.08 1.25
N GLY A 116 -13.73 12.18 1.15
CA GLY A 116 -12.32 12.31 1.52
C GLY A 116 -12.05 13.67 2.15
N THR A 117 -11.13 13.73 3.11
CA THR A 117 -10.57 14.98 3.64
C THR A 117 -9.05 14.87 3.67
N LEU A 118 -8.38 15.98 3.41
CA LEU A 118 -6.93 16.07 3.51
C LEU A 118 -6.56 17.44 4.07
N ASP A 119 -5.93 17.44 5.25
CA ASP A 119 -5.45 18.63 5.93
C ASP A 119 -3.92 18.57 6.02
N ILE A 120 -3.26 19.54 5.40
CA ILE A 120 -1.81 19.65 5.37
C ILE A 120 -1.42 21.01 5.94
N SER A 121 -0.48 21.03 6.88
CA SER A 121 0.22 22.25 7.28
C SER A 121 1.69 22.18 6.85
N PHE A 122 2.27 23.31 6.52
CA PHE A 122 3.67 23.41 6.15
C PHE A 122 4.29 24.68 6.72
N SER A 123 5.53 24.52 7.18
CA SER A 123 6.32 25.63 7.71
C SER A 123 7.80 25.31 7.61
N LYS A 124 8.59 26.26 7.17
CA LYS A 124 10.07 26.24 7.07
C LYS A 124 10.63 24.90 6.58
N ASN A 125 10.84 23.89 7.08
CA ASN A 125 11.37 22.61 6.60
C ASN A 125 10.47 21.43 7.03
N ARG A 126 9.25 21.70 7.42
CA ARG A 126 8.33 20.71 7.94
C ARG A 126 7.01 20.79 7.19
N MET A 127 6.57 19.65 6.71
CA MET A 127 5.21 19.44 6.20
C MET A 127 4.55 18.39 7.08
N VAL A 128 3.33 18.65 7.49
CA VAL A 128 2.55 17.75 8.34
C VAL A 128 1.24 17.44 7.63
N VAL A 129 0.94 16.18 7.45
CA VAL A 129 -0.40 15.71 7.12
C VAL A 129 -1.11 15.51 8.46
N GLU A 130 -1.92 16.49 8.84
CA GLU A 130 -2.66 16.47 10.11
C GLU A 130 -3.75 15.40 10.07
N ASN A 131 -4.42 15.33 8.92
CA ASN A 131 -5.50 14.39 8.67
C ASN A 131 -5.56 14.05 7.17
N CYS A 132 -5.66 12.77 6.88
CA CYS A 132 -6.03 12.26 5.57
C CYS A 132 -7.04 11.15 5.82
N HIS A 133 -8.30 11.40 5.48
CA HIS A 133 -9.40 10.49 5.76
C HIS A 133 -10.19 10.24 4.49
N PHE A 134 -10.31 8.97 4.10
CA PHE A 134 -11.20 8.50 3.04
C PHE A 134 -12.21 7.52 3.62
N LYS A 135 -13.44 7.58 3.14
CA LYS A 135 -14.53 6.73 3.61
C LYS A 135 -15.34 6.18 2.44
N SER A 136 -15.72 4.90 2.53
CA SER A 136 -16.61 4.21 1.60
C SER A 136 -17.54 3.26 2.40
N GLY A 137 -18.78 3.64 2.60
CA GLY A 137 -19.69 2.89 3.48
C GLY A 137 -19.16 2.78 4.91
N ASN A 138 -18.86 1.55 5.33
CA ASN A 138 -18.22 1.25 6.62
C ASN A 138 -16.70 1.20 6.55
N ASP A 139 -16.14 1.13 5.34
CA ASP A 139 -14.71 1.09 5.12
C ASP A 139 -14.12 2.50 5.22
N TYR A 140 -12.93 2.61 5.78
CA TYR A 140 -12.24 3.89 5.88
C TYR A 140 -10.71 3.72 5.93
N LEU A 141 -10.01 4.79 5.59
CA LEU A 141 -8.57 4.97 5.77
C LEU A 141 -8.33 6.31 6.47
N LEU A 142 -7.60 6.28 7.57
CA LEU A 142 -7.06 7.44 8.26
C LEU A 142 -5.54 7.39 8.21
N LEU A 143 -4.92 8.49 7.81
CA LEU A 143 -3.48 8.65 7.78
C LEU A 143 -3.12 10.02 8.37
N SER A 144 -2.09 10.06 9.22
CA SER A 144 -1.42 11.29 9.60
C SER A 144 0.09 11.08 9.73
N GLY A 145 0.85 12.17 9.59
CA GLY A 145 2.30 12.05 9.64
C GLY A 145 3.00 13.34 9.27
N SER A 146 4.31 13.30 9.21
CA SER A 146 5.11 14.49 8.93
C SER A 146 6.35 14.17 8.10
N TRP A 147 6.72 15.13 7.28
CA TRP A 147 7.99 15.21 6.61
C TRP A 147 9.00 15.87 7.53
N LEU A 148 9.93 15.10 8.08
CA LEU A 148 10.89 15.60 9.07
C LEU A 148 12.11 16.26 8.43
N SER A 149 12.49 15.79 7.23
CA SER A 149 13.58 16.35 6.43
C SER A 149 13.44 15.85 4.98
N LYS A 150 14.29 16.33 4.07
CA LYS A 150 14.26 15.96 2.65
C LYS A 150 14.11 14.46 2.39
N ASN A 151 14.60 13.63 3.28
CA ASN A 151 14.69 12.19 3.09
C ASN A 151 14.06 11.38 4.23
N LYS A 152 13.38 12.01 5.18
CA LYS A 152 12.83 11.33 6.34
C LYS A 152 11.37 11.68 6.59
N TYR A 153 10.54 10.67 6.62
CA TYR A 153 9.11 10.73 6.84
C TYR A 153 8.75 10.01 8.12
N LYS A 154 7.78 10.54 8.85
CA LYS A 154 7.19 9.92 10.02
C LYS A 154 5.70 9.73 9.77
N ILE A 155 5.23 8.52 9.85
CA ILE A 155 3.80 8.19 9.83
C ILE A 155 3.37 8.04 11.27
N ASP A 156 2.61 9.00 11.77
CA ASP A 156 2.16 9.00 13.16
C ASP A 156 1.01 8.02 13.34
N ARG A 157 0.10 7.96 12.36
CA ARG A 157 -1.08 7.10 12.40
C ARG A 157 -1.39 6.54 11.02
N ILE A 158 -1.58 5.24 10.97
CA ILE A 158 -2.33 4.54 9.92
C ILE A 158 -3.45 3.81 10.64
N GLN A 159 -4.68 4.03 10.23
CA GLN A 159 -5.82 3.30 10.73
C GLN A 159 -6.77 3.06 9.57
N SER A 160 -7.19 1.82 9.38
CA SER A 160 -8.18 1.51 8.36
C SER A 160 -9.13 0.43 8.82
N ALA A 161 -10.34 0.47 8.29
CA ALA A 161 -11.25 -0.66 8.25
C ALA A 161 -11.52 -0.97 6.78
N TYR A 162 -11.36 -2.21 6.38
CA TYR A 162 -11.61 -2.67 5.03
C TYR A 162 -12.11 -4.12 5.04
N LYS A 163 -13.29 -4.35 4.48
CA LYS A 163 -13.93 -5.68 4.42
C LYS A 163 -13.92 -6.41 5.78
N ASN A 164 -14.30 -5.71 6.85
CA ASN A 164 -14.32 -6.17 8.25
C ASN A 164 -12.93 -6.41 8.88
N ASN A 165 -11.84 -6.04 8.23
CA ASN A 165 -10.52 -6.03 8.84
C ASN A 165 -10.20 -4.64 9.35
N TYR A 166 -9.71 -4.57 10.57
CA TYR A 166 -9.26 -3.34 11.21
C TYR A 166 -7.73 -3.35 11.32
N LEU A 167 -7.10 -2.30 10.85
CA LEU A 167 -5.64 -2.13 10.85
C LEU A 167 -5.27 -0.85 11.59
N VAL A 168 -4.24 -0.92 12.44
CA VAL A 168 -3.67 0.25 13.12
C VAL A 168 -2.18 0.03 13.39
N ASN A 169 -1.35 1.07 13.23
CA ASN A 169 0.03 1.03 13.70
C ASN A 169 0.08 1.25 15.23
N ALA A 170 0.84 0.43 15.94
CA ALA A 170 0.99 0.53 17.39
C ALA A 170 1.86 1.72 17.83
N LYS A 171 2.78 2.14 16.98
CA LYS A 171 3.73 3.23 17.19
C LYS A 171 4.01 3.95 15.86
N PRO A 172 4.52 5.19 15.88
CA PRO A 172 4.92 5.87 14.66
C PRO A 172 5.91 5.06 13.83
N ILE A 173 5.72 5.07 12.50
CA ILE A 173 6.57 4.38 11.54
C ILE A 173 7.47 5.42 10.88
N PHE A 174 8.77 5.17 10.86
CA PHE A 174 9.73 6.04 10.17
C PHE A 174 10.14 5.42 8.85
N VAL A 175 10.12 6.24 7.81
CA VAL A 175 10.53 5.88 6.46
C VAL A 175 11.64 6.81 6.02
N ASN A 176 12.76 6.25 5.63
CA ASN A 176 13.89 6.99 5.09
C ASN A 176 14.03 6.70 3.60
N TYR A 177 14.29 7.73 2.81
CA TYR A 177 14.53 7.61 1.37
C TYR A 177 15.85 8.28 1.01
N GLN A 178 16.83 7.51 0.59
CA GLN A 178 18.14 8.03 0.18
C GLN A 178 18.69 7.19 -0.99
N ASP A 179 19.20 7.87 -2.02
CA ASP A 179 19.89 7.23 -3.16
C ASP A 179 19.09 6.06 -3.80
N SER A 180 17.78 6.25 -3.98
CA SER A 180 16.85 5.24 -4.47
C SER A 180 16.67 4.04 -3.53
N ILE A 181 17.07 4.16 -2.27
CA ILE A 181 16.82 3.18 -1.22
C ILE A 181 15.70 3.70 -0.33
N VAL A 182 14.69 2.87 -0.11
CA VAL A 182 13.62 3.12 0.88
C VAL A 182 13.88 2.19 2.06
N SER A 183 14.06 2.73 3.25
CA SER A 183 14.13 1.94 4.48
C SER A 183 12.98 2.31 5.41
N VAL A 184 12.33 1.30 5.94
CA VAL A 184 11.30 1.42 6.97
C VAL A 184 11.90 0.91 8.26
N ASP A 185 12.02 1.81 9.26
CA ASP A 185 12.50 1.45 10.60
C ASP A 185 11.57 0.39 11.22
N PRO A 186 11.99 -0.33 12.28
CA PRO A 186 11.17 -1.35 12.91
C PRO A 186 9.75 -0.84 13.23
N PHE A 187 8.76 -1.47 12.62
CA PHE A 187 7.35 -1.13 12.74
C PHE A 187 6.55 -2.25 13.39
N GLU A 188 5.39 -1.91 13.89
CA GLU A 188 4.40 -2.82 14.44
C GLU A 188 3.01 -2.37 13.99
N ILE A 189 2.30 -3.27 13.34
CA ILE A 189 0.94 -3.05 12.83
C ILE A 189 0.04 -4.13 13.42
N HIS A 190 -1.05 -3.71 14.02
CA HIS A 190 -2.10 -4.60 14.49
C HIS A 190 -3.16 -4.73 13.39
N ILE A 191 -3.55 -5.95 13.08
CA ILE A 191 -4.61 -6.26 12.12
C ILE A 191 -5.58 -7.22 12.81
N ASN A 192 -6.76 -6.72 13.18
CA ASN A 192 -7.67 -7.38 14.09
C ASN A 192 -6.96 -7.77 15.40
N ASP A 193 -6.95 -9.07 15.74
CA ASP A 193 -6.23 -9.62 16.90
C ASP A 193 -4.78 -10.01 16.59
N GLY A 194 -4.35 -9.86 15.35
CA GLY A 194 -3.02 -10.23 14.87
C GLY A 194 -2.03 -9.07 14.91
N ILE A 195 -0.75 -9.41 15.00
CA ILE A 195 0.36 -8.46 15.01
C ILE A 195 1.31 -8.79 13.85
N LEU A 196 1.68 -7.79 13.11
CA LEU A 196 2.72 -7.81 12.09
C LEU A 196 3.86 -6.87 12.52
N ASP A 197 4.99 -7.44 12.90
CA ASP A 197 6.23 -6.70 13.16
C ASP A 197 7.15 -6.77 11.95
N GLY A 198 7.92 -5.72 11.69
CA GLY A 198 8.84 -5.80 10.57
C GLY A 198 9.88 -4.69 10.51
N VAL A 199 10.87 -4.93 9.67
CA VAL A 199 11.86 -3.97 9.18
C VAL A 199 12.11 -4.28 7.71
N ILE A 200 12.17 -3.25 6.86
CA ILE A 200 12.27 -3.43 5.41
C ILE A 200 13.23 -2.38 4.85
N THR A 201 14.12 -2.82 3.99
CA THR A 201 14.93 -1.97 3.11
C THR A 201 14.70 -2.39 1.66
N LEU A 202 14.27 -1.47 0.82
CA LEU A 202 14.03 -1.69 -0.61
C LEU A 202 15.00 -0.86 -1.43
N GLY A 203 15.64 -1.48 -2.43
CA GLY A 203 16.61 -0.85 -3.30
C GLY A 203 17.43 -1.88 -4.05
N LYS A 204 18.65 -1.54 -4.43
CA LYS A 204 19.55 -2.46 -5.15
C LYS A 204 19.84 -3.72 -4.32
N ASN A 205 20.01 -3.58 -3.02
CA ASN A 205 20.21 -4.68 -2.06
C ASN A 205 19.00 -4.66 -1.10
N SER A 206 17.87 -5.17 -1.57
CA SER A 206 16.65 -5.23 -0.77
C SER A 206 16.79 -6.30 0.30
N GLU A 207 16.35 -5.99 1.51
CA GLU A 207 16.29 -6.94 2.61
C GLU A 207 15.11 -6.62 3.51
N GLY A 208 14.60 -7.62 4.20
CA GLY A 208 13.52 -7.40 5.16
C GLY A 208 13.26 -8.63 6.01
N ARG A 209 12.62 -8.35 7.12
CA ARG A 209 12.16 -9.36 8.07
C ARG A 209 10.77 -8.96 8.54
N LEU A 210 9.84 -9.90 8.45
CA LEU A 210 8.45 -9.77 8.87
C LEU A 210 8.14 -10.89 9.85
N LYS A 211 7.57 -10.55 10.99
CA LYS A 211 7.11 -11.50 11.99
C LYS A 211 5.61 -11.36 12.17
N MET A 212 4.92 -12.47 12.14
CA MET A 212 3.48 -12.58 12.33
C MET A 212 3.16 -13.28 13.63
N SER A 213 2.24 -12.72 14.39
CA SER A 213 1.77 -13.31 15.65
C SER A 213 0.25 -13.23 15.71
N ASN A 214 -0.42 -14.35 15.90
CA ASN A 214 -1.89 -14.44 15.95
C ASN A 214 -2.60 -13.81 14.72
N PHE A 215 -1.99 -13.93 13.55
CA PHE A 215 -2.41 -13.25 12.33
C PHE A 215 -3.43 -14.12 11.56
N ASP A 216 -4.59 -13.59 11.19
CA ASP A 216 -5.58 -14.33 10.41
C ASP A 216 -5.13 -14.45 8.94
N ALA A 217 -4.93 -15.68 8.47
CA ALA A 217 -4.55 -15.96 7.08
C ALA A 217 -5.56 -15.44 6.06
N ASN A 218 -6.84 -15.32 6.41
CA ASN A 218 -7.85 -14.77 5.51
C ASN A 218 -7.57 -13.32 5.13
N VAL A 219 -6.88 -12.56 5.97
CA VAL A 219 -6.45 -11.19 5.63
C VAL A 219 -5.53 -11.22 4.42
N ILE A 220 -4.57 -12.16 4.38
CA ILE A 220 -3.63 -12.30 3.27
C ILE A 220 -4.39 -12.64 1.98
N THR A 221 -5.32 -13.59 2.04
CA THR A 221 -6.06 -14.07 0.86
C THR A 221 -6.97 -12.99 0.26
N GLN A 222 -7.43 -12.04 1.05
CA GLN A 222 -8.24 -10.91 0.57
C GLN A 222 -7.44 -9.89 -0.27
N PHE A 223 -6.13 -9.80 -0.05
CA PHE A 223 -5.25 -8.89 -0.78
C PHE A 223 -4.54 -9.55 -1.97
N ILE A 224 -4.45 -10.88 -1.96
CA ILE A 224 -3.81 -11.65 -3.04
C ILE A 224 -4.90 -12.31 -3.86
N ASP A 225 -5.19 -11.77 -5.03
CA ASP A 225 -6.13 -12.38 -5.99
C ASP A 225 -5.50 -13.65 -6.61
N SER A 226 -5.48 -14.73 -5.84
CA SER A 226 -4.93 -16.02 -6.26
C SER A 226 -5.90 -17.15 -5.97
N LYS A 227 -6.32 -17.83 -7.00
CA LYS A 227 -7.16 -19.05 -6.90
C LYS A 227 -6.48 -20.20 -6.16
N TYR A 228 -5.17 -20.11 -5.95
CA TYR A 228 -4.36 -21.14 -5.28
C TYR A 228 -4.11 -20.86 -3.80
N LEU A 229 -4.53 -19.69 -3.32
CA LEU A 229 -4.36 -19.24 -1.94
C LEU A 229 -5.68 -19.30 -1.15
N ASP A 230 -6.44 -20.39 -1.29
CA ASP A 230 -7.59 -20.68 -0.42
C ASP A 230 -7.06 -21.24 0.92
N LEU A 231 -6.61 -20.32 1.77
CA LEU A 231 -5.95 -20.60 3.04
C LEU A 231 -6.65 -19.83 4.15
N SER A 232 -7.03 -20.51 5.22
CA SER A 232 -7.55 -19.94 6.45
C SER A 232 -6.80 -20.47 7.66
N GLY A 233 -6.95 -19.82 8.82
CA GLY A 233 -6.32 -20.20 10.07
C GLY A 233 -5.48 -19.08 10.68
N ILE A 234 -4.90 -19.32 11.83
CA ILE A 234 -4.11 -18.34 12.57
C ILE A 234 -2.62 -18.58 12.33
N VAL A 235 -1.96 -17.58 11.79
CA VAL A 235 -0.55 -17.59 11.39
C VAL A 235 0.34 -17.11 12.53
N PHE A 236 1.43 -17.85 12.75
CA PHE A 236 2.56 -17.47 13.58
C PHE A 236 3.84 -17.75 12.81
N GLY A 237 4.83 -16.90 12.91
CA GLY A 237 6.13 -17.19 12.31
C GLY A 237 6.80 -15.96 11.72
N GLU A 238 7.77 -16.23 10.87
CA GLU A 238 8.66 -15.23 10.34
C GLU A 238 8.95 -15.47 8.86
N LEU A 239 9.11 -14.38 8.14
CA LEU A 239 9.59 -14.36 6.76
C LEU A 239 10.74 -13.37 6.68
N SER A 240 11.87 -13.79 6.16
CA SER A 240 12.94 -12.88 5.77
C SER A 240 13.26 -12.99 4.28
N PHE A 241 13.76 -11.91 3.70
CA PHE A 241 14.14 -11.88 2.31
C PHE A 241 15.39 -11.03 2.11
N GLN A 242 16.18 -11.37 1.09
CA GLN A 242 17.31 -10.60 0.61
C GLN A 242 17.33 -10.59 -0.91
N ASN A 243 17.79 -9.47 -1.49
CA ASN A 243 18.01 -9.32 -2.93
C ASN A 243 16.77 -9.68 -3.78
N LEU A 244 15.68 -8.89 -3.71
CA LEU A 244 14.43 -9.14 -4.45
C LEU A 244 14.57 -9.19 -5.98
N ASN A 245 15.79 -9.15 -6.51
CA ASN A 245 16.13 -9.23 -7.93
C ASN A 245 16.58 -10.65 -8.33
N GLU A 246 17.50 -10.78 -9.30
CA GLU A 246 17.90 -12.05 -9.92
C GLU A 246 18.49 -13.12 -8.97
N ASN A 247 19.02 -12.72 -7.81
CA ASN A 247 19.57 -13.63 -6.79
C ASN A 247 18.80 -13.55 -5.48
N SER A 248 17.48 -13.54 -5.57
CA SER A 248 16.62 -13.47 -4.39
C SER A 248 16.82 -14.66 -3.46
N SER A 249 16.85 -14.37 -2.16
CA SER A 249 16.83 -15.34 -1.09
C SER A 249 15.63 -15.08 -0.20
N TYR A 250 14.91 -16.13 0.15
CA TYR A 250 13.80 -16.11 1.08
C TYR A 250 14.01 -17.19 2.12
N ASP A 251 13.72 -16.85 3.36
CA ASP A 251 13.68 -17.78 4.48
C ASP A 251 12.33 -17.62 5.15
N VAL A 252 11.59 -18.71 5.23
CA VAL A 252 10.21 -18.76 5.73
C VAL A 252 10.11 -19.83 6.80
N ASP A 253 9.67 -19.43 7.98
CA ASP A 253 9.35 -20.33 9.09
C ASP A 253 7.99 -19.89 9.67
N VAL A 254 6.92 -20.53 9.22
CA VAL A 254 5.54 -20.16 9.51
C VAL A 254 4.75 -21.37 9.93
N SER A 255 3.99 -21.24 11.00
CA SER A 255 2.98 -22.21 11.43
C SER A 255 1.58 -21.61 11.39
N LEU A 256 0.63 -22.40 10.93
CA LEU A 256 -0.79 -22.06 10.90
C LEU A 256 -1.55 -23.02 11.81
N LYS A 257 -2.54 -22.51 12.54
CA LYS A 257 -3.35 -23.30 13.45
C LYS A 257 -4.83 -23.17 13.14
N LYS A 258 -5.56 -24.27 13.25
CA LYS A 258 -7.03 -24.34 13.16
C LYS A 258 -7.57 -23.66 11.90
N GLY A 259 -7.26 -24.23 10.74
CA GLY A 259 -7.66 -23.65 9.47
C GLY A 259 -8.07 -24.67 8.43
N ALA A 260 -8.14 -24.20 7.19
CA ALA A 260 -8.35 -25.04 6.03
C ALA A 260 -7.41 -24.59 4.90
N TYR A 261 -6.97 -25.53 4.10
CA TYR A 261 -6.23 -25.29 2.87
C TYR A 261 -6.92 -26.02 1.72
N LEU A 262 -7.32 -25.27 0.70
CA LEU A 262 -8.09 -25.81 -0.43
C LEU A 262 -9.33 -26.64 0.01
N GLY A 263 -10.02 -26.17 1.06
CA GLY A 263 -11.21 -26.83 1.60
C GLY A 263 -10.92 -28.04 2.50
N THR A 264 -9.67 -28.41 2.74
CA THR A 264 -9.29 -29.48 3.69
C THR A 264 -8.89 -28.87 5.02
N SER A 265 -9.61 -29.22 6.09
CA SER A 265 -9.34 -28.72 7.45
C SER A 265 -8.05 -29.31 8.02
N TYR A 266 -7.34 -28.52 8.81
CA TYR A 266 -6.16 -28.92 9.56
C TYR A 266 -6.16 -28.29 10.97
N ASP A 267 -5.52 -28.95 11.92
CA ASP A 267 -5.25 -28.40 13.26
C ASP A 267 -3.95 -27.60 13.28
N GLN A 268 -2.95 -28.11 12.57
CA GLN A 268 -1.65 -27.44 12.40
C GLN A 268 -1.08 -27.68 11.00
N MET A 269 -0.55 -26.60 10.41
CA MET A 269 0.25 -26.63 9.20
C MET A 269 1.56 -25.90 9.50
N ASN A 270 2.69 -26.49 9.12
CA ASN A 270 4.00 -25.87 9.20
C ASN A 270 4.58 -25.70 7.81
N LEU A 271 5.23 -24.56 7.61
CA LEU A 271 5.92 -24.17 6.38
C LEU A 271 7.28 -23.63 6.77
N SER A 272 8.31 -24.44 6.65
CA SER A 272 9.71 -24.06 6.86
C SER A 272 10.49 -24.35 5.60
N PHE A 273 10.95 -23.29 4.92
CA PHE A 273 11.73 -23.45 3.71
C PHE A 273 12.67 -22.28 3.46
N MET A 274 13.75 -22.55 2.76
CA MET A 274 14.68 -21.56 2.23
C MET A 274 14.69 -21.63 0.70
N LEU A 275 14.52 -20.49 0.05
CA LEU A 275 14.77 -20.32 -1.38
C LEU A 275 16.05 -19.51 -1.55
N ASN A 276 17.06 -20.05 -2.19
CA ASN A 276 18.31 -19.36 -2.44
C ASN A 276 18.76 -19.58 -3.89
N SER A 277 18.90 -18.48 -4.64
CA SER A 277 19.43 -18.49 -6.02
C SER A 277 18.79 -19.58 -6.90
N GLY A 278 17.48 -19.79 -6.77
CA GLY A 278 16.70 -20.76 -7.57
C GLY A 278 16.78 -22.20 -7.08
N THR A 279 17.27 -22.45 -5.87
CA THR A 279 17.18 -23.75 -5.19
C THR A 279 16.24 -23.60 -3.98
N LEU A 280 15.18 -24.38 -3.96
CA LEU A 280 14.25 -24.47 -2.83
C LEU A 280 14.67 -25.63 -1.93
N ILE A 281 14.97 -25.31 -0.69
CA ILE A 281 15.23 -26.29 0.40
C ILE A 281 13.99 -26.24 1.28
N VAL A 282 13.27 -27.33 1.35
CA VAL A 282 12.11 -27.51 2.25
C VAL A 282 12.59 -28.27 3.47
N ASP A 283 12.61 -27.61 4.61
CA ASP A 283 12.96 -28.23 5.89
C ASP A 283 11.76 -28.95 6.49
N ASP A 284 10.58 -28.32 6.45
CA ASP A 284 9.32 -28.94 6.86
C ASP A 284 8.15 -28.27 6.12
N PHE A 285 7.41 -29.05 5.36
CA PHE A 285 6.07 -28.71 4.94
C PHE A 285 5.16 -29.83 5.44
N SER A 286 4.44 -29.56 6.49
CA SER A 286 3.59 -30.56 7.13
C SER A 286 2.23 -29.99 7.49
N PHE A 287 1.23 -30.86 7.49
CA PHE A 287 -0.04 -30.58 8.13
C PHE A 287 -0.61 -31.82 8.83
N THR A 288 -1.33 -31.58 9.91
CA THR A 288 -1.95 -32.61 10.76
C THR A 288 -3.40 -32.22 11.05
N SER A 289 -4.23 -33.22 11.24
CA SER A 289 -5.61 -33.09 11.70
C SER A 289 -5.95 -34.19 12.71
N ASP A 290 -6.86 -33.90 13.64
CA ASP A 290 -7.38 -34.86 14.63
C ASP A 290 -7.94 -36.16 14.01
N THR A 291 -8.36 -36.12 12.74
CA THR A 291 -8.87 -37.24 11.97
C THR A 291 -7.80 -38.20 11.48
N SER A 292 -6.58 -38.13 12.03
CA SER A 292 -5.41 -38.92 11.61
C SER A 292 -4.80 -38.53 10.23
N LEU A 293 -5.34 -37.53 9.57
CA LEU A 293 -4.73 -36.95 8.38
C LEU A 293 -3.34 -36.43 8.70
N GLY A 294 -2.36 -36.80 7.91
CA GLY A 294 -0.99 -36.33 8.06
C GLY A 294 -0.31 -36.23 6.70
N PHE A 295 0.42 -35.17 6.53
CA PHE A 295 1.30 -34.96 5.38
C PHE A 295 2.59 -34.30 5.84
N GLN A 296 3.71 -34.79 5.33
CA GLN A 296 5.00 -34.15 5.52
C GLN A 296 5.84 -34.27 4.25
N LEU A 297 6.46 -33.16 3.87
CA LEU A 297 7.39 -33.05 2.76
C LEU A 297 8.63 -32.31 3.25
N PHE A 298 9.81 -32.83 2.91
CA PHE A 298 11.10 -32.19 3.11
C PHE A 298 12.06 -32.57 1.99
N GLY A 299 13.04 -31.71 1.71
CA GLY A 299 14.04 -32.01 0.70
C GLY A 299 14.50 -30.80 -0.10
N ILE A 300 15.12 -31.06 -1.24
CA ILE A 300 15.74 -30.06 -2.10
C ILE A 300 15.14 -30.13 -3.50
N LEU A 301 14.74 -28.99 -4.04
CA LEU A 301 14.18 -28.83 -5.38
C LEU A 301 14.85 -27.67 -6.10
N PRO A 302 15.69 -27.89 -7.12
CA PRO A 302 16.16 -26.85 -7.99
C PRO A 302 15.02 -26.35 -8.89
N LEU A 303 14.70 -25.03 -8.80
CA LEU A 303 13.63 -24.40 -9.57
C LEU A 303 14.13 -23.80 -10.90
N ASN A 304 15.45 -23.59 -11.04
CA ASN A 304 16.03 -23.06 -12.24
C ASN A 304 16.39 -24.20 -13.22
N ASN A 305 15.85 -24.17 -14.43
CA ASN A 305 16.08 -25.18 -15.46
C ASN A 305 17.57 -25.41 -15.80
N SER A 306 18.44 -24.37 -15.65
CA SER A 306 19.88 -24.51 -15.85
C SER A 306 20.59 -25.31 -14.77
N LYS A 307 19.96 -25.48 -13.60
CA LYS A 307 20.47 -26.25 -12.47
C LYS A 307 19.94 -27.67 -12.43
N ILE A 308 18.83 -27.96 -13.12
CA ILE A 308 18.28 -29.32 -13.23
C ILE A 308 19.31 -30.19 -13.95
N GLY A 309 19.80 -31.23 -13.25
CA GLY A 309 20.87 -32.11 -13.73
C GLY A 309 22.28 -31.72 -13.24
N GLN A 310 22.43 -30.57 -12.57
CA GLN A 310 23.65 -30.21 -11.84
C GLN A 310 23.46 -30.38 -10.32
N GLU A 311 22.24 -30.24 -9.83
CA GLU A 311 21.86 -30.47 -8.44
C GLU A 311 20.87 -31.64 -8.42
N ASP A 312 21.02 -32.56 -7.47
CA ASP A 312 20.11 -33.69 -7.30
C ASP A 312 18.79 -33.21 -6.71
N ILE A 313 17.68 -33.64 -7.32
CA ILE A 313 16.33 -33.52 -6.71
C ILE A 313 16.25 -34.58 -5.61
N SER A 314 15.99 -34.13 -4.40
CA SER A 314 15.79 -35.03 -3.26
C SER A 314 14.55 -34.57 -2.50
N LEU A 315 13.43 -35.25 -2.72
CA LEU A 315 12.18 -34.97 -2.03
C LEU A 315 11.74 -36.25 -1.28
N ASN A 316 11.46 -36.09 0.00
CA ASN A 316 10.89 -37.13 0.83
C ASN A 316 9.51 -36.71 1.28
N THR A 317 8.53 -37.57 1.04
CA THR A 317 7.13 -37.29 1.40
C THR A 317 6.54 -38.45 2.14
N THR A 318 5.97 -38.19 3.31
CA THR A 318 5.10 -39.11 4.02
C THR A 318 3.69 -38.60 4.06
N PHE A 319 2.73 -39.48 3.83
CA PHE A 319 1.33 -39.12 3.91
C PHE A 319 0.50 -40.26 4.53
N LYS A 320 -0.45 -39.87 5.35
CA LYS A 320 -1.38 -40.76 6.03
C LYS A 320 -2.79 -40.21 5.84
N ASP A 321 -3.66 -41.05 5.30
CA ASP A 321 -5.07 -40.73 5.06
C ASP A 321 -5.28 -39.40 4.28
N LEU A 322 -4.39 -39.10 3.29
CA LEU A 322 -4.43 -37.93 2.47
C LEU A 322 -5.58 -38.00 1.46
N PRO A 323 -6.52 -37.06 1.43
CA PRO A 323 -7.54 -37.00 0.39
C PRO A 323 -6.91 -36.76 -0.99
N LEU A 324 -7.17 -37.63 -1.95
CA LEU A 324 -6.59 -37.52 -3.30
C LEU A 324 -7.12 -36.29 -4.06
N GLU A 325 -8.29 -35.79 -3.70
CA GLU A 325 -8.85 -34.53 -4.21
C GLU A 325 -7.94 -33.33 -3.94
N MET A 326 -7.19 -33.39 -2.84
CA MET A 326 -6.19 -32.37 -2.50
C MET A 326 -5.02 -32.38 -3.48
N VAL A 327 -4.57 -33.56 -3.90
CA VAL A 327 -3.53 -33.71 -4.93
C VAL A 327 -3.98 -33.14 -6.27
N HIS A 328 -5.24 -33.38 -6.64
CA HIS A 328 -5.81 -32.81 -7.87
C HIS A 328 -5.83 -31.27 -7.85
N ARG A 329 -6.16 -30.66 -6.72
CA ARG A 329 -6.15 -29.18 -6.57
C ARG A 329 -4.75 -28.59 -6.64
N LEU A 330 -3.76 -29.28 -6.11
CA LEU A 330 -2.35 -28.86 -6.19
C LEU A 330 -1.74 -29.08 -7.58
N ILE A 331 -2.15 -30.16 -8.26
CA ILE A 331 -1.65 -30.54 -9.58
C ILE A 331 -2.83 -30.77 -10.52
N PRO A 332 -3.34 -29.72 -11.19
CA PRO A 332 -4.56 -29.79 -11.99
C PRO A 332 -4.51 -30.78 -13.18
N LYS A 333 -3.33 -31.33 -13.51
CA LYS A 333 -3.16 -32.35 -14.56
C LYS A 333 -3.66 -33.73 -14.14
N PHE A 334 -3.87 -33.97 -12.84
CA PHE A 334 -4.47 -35.20 -12.34
C PHE A 334 -5.99 -35.03 -12.26
N PHE A 335 -6.72 -35.59 -13.20
CA PHE A 335 -8.19 -35.53 -13.24
C PHE A 335 -8.83 -36.67 -12.44
N ASN A 336 -9.91 -36.35 -11.73
CA ASN A 336 -10.79 -37.32 -11.05
C ASN A 336 -10.08 -38.27 -10.06
N LEU A 337 -9.19 -37.71 -9.23
CA LEU A 337 -8.64 -38.48 -8.12
C LEU A 337 -9.59 -38.38 -6.92
N GLU A 338 -10.14 -39.54 -6.52
CA GLU A 338 -10.99 -39.65 -5.34
C GLU A 338 -10.43 -40.75 -4.42
N GLY A 339 -10.67 -40.63 -3.12
CA GLY A 339 -10.24 -41.58 -2.12
C GLY A 339 -9.14 -41.06 -1.19
N MET A 340 -8.52 -42.00 -0.45
CA MET A 340 -7.50 -41.73 0.55
C MET A 340 -6.20 -42.45 0.19
N ALA A 341 -5.08 -41.77 0.42
CA ALA A 341 -3.76 -42.35 0.21
C ALA A 341 -2.93 -42.40 1.51
N THR A 342 -2.20 -43.46 1.70
CA THR A 342 -1.21 -43.62 2.77
C THR A 342 0.07 -44.20 2.19
N GLY A 343 1.21 -43.60 2.49
CA GLY A 343 2.47 -44.07 1.92
C GLY A 343 3.68 -43.19 2.21
N LEU A 344 4.79 -43.62 1.61
CA LEU A 344 6.07 -42.89 1.60
C LEU A 344 6.57 -42.84 0.17
N LEU A 345 6.94 -41.64 -0.27
CA LEU A 345 7.61 -41.40 -1.54
C LEU A 345 9.03 -40.85 -1.24
N LYS A 346 10.02 -41.39 -1.95
CA LYS A 346 11.40 -40.89 -1.87
C LYS A 346 11.92 -40.55 -3.25
#